data_0a3c87c0fae2f32683819f93492ec131
#
_entry.id   0a3c87c0fae2f32683819f93492ec131
#
_cell.length_a   1.000
_cell.length_b   1.000
_cell.length_c   1.000
_cell.angle_alpha   90.00
_cell.angle_beta   90.00
_cell.angle_gamma   90.00
#
_symmetry.space_group_name_H-M   'P 1'
#
loop_
_entity.id
_entity.type
_entity.pdbx_description
1 polymer ?
#
loop_
_entity_poly.entity_id
_entity_poly.type
_entity_poly.pdbx_seq_one_letter_code
_entity_poly.pdbx_strand_id
1 'polypeptide(L)'
;MTIKIDRKIVKYQVQKPDEKPADKPADRPASKPVARAPESRGAPQPGDSELVRDKNGRTATVIRMHERLERPEVLVGSTYKIKTPISDHAMYVTINDIVLNEGTEYEQRRPFEVFINSKNLDHFQWIVALTRIISAVFRKGGDVTFLVDELKAVFDPRGGYWQPGGKFMPSIIAELGHVIEKHLQTIGLIRKTALDAHQQRMVDEKRAEFEARARQADAFAKSHFPEGAQLCGRCSTAAVVMMDGCMTCLNCGDSKCG
;
A
#
# COMPACT_ATOMS: atom_id res chain seq x y z
N MET A 1 17.49 26.87 46.85
CA MET A 1 18.63 26.06 47.29
C MET A 1 18.88 24.97 46.27
N THR A 2 20.02 25.00 45.60
CA THR A 2 20.40 23.99 44.60
C THR A 2 21.19 22.91 45.29
N ILE A 3 20.69 21.68 45.32
CA ILE A 3 21.40 20.54 45.90
C ILE A 3 22.31 19.95 44.85
N LYS A 4 23.62 19.95 45.10
CA LYS A 4 24.59 19.35 44.19
C LYS A 4 24.76 17.87 44.52
N ILE A 5 24.53 16.98 43.55
CA ILE A 5 24.66 15.53 43.73
C ILE A 5 26.06 15.12 43.24
N ASP A 6 26.94 14.76 44.15
CA ASP A 6 28.34 14.39 43.85
C ASP A 6 28.56 12.86 43.68
N ARG A 7 27.50 12.06 43.78
CA ARG A 7 27.59 10.59 43.65
C ARG A 7 26.71 10.07 42.51
N LYS A 8 27.20 9.06 41.82
CA LYS A 8 26.47 8.38 40.74
C LYS A 8 25.22 7.69 41.30
N ILE A 9 24.07 8.00 40.74
CA ILE A 9 22.80 7.38 41.13
C ILE A 9 22.83 5.91 40.71
N VAL A 10 22.75 5.00 41.68
CA VAL A 10 22.82 3.55 41.45
C VAL A 10 21.43 2.92 41.38
N LYS A 11 20.43 3.55 42.03
CA LYS A 11 19.03 3.09 42.02
C LYS A 11 18.11 4.25 42.41
N TYR A 12 16.92 4.32 41.81
CA TYR A 12 15.86 5.23 42.22
C TYR A 12 14.55 4.49 42.39
N GLN A 13 13.69 4.97 43.28
CA GLN A 13 12.36 4.46 43.49
C GLN A 13 11.41 5.64 43.59
N VAL A 14 10.35 5.63 42.76
CA VAL A 14 9.29 6.65 42.77
C VAL A 14 8.28 6.28 43.85
N GLN A 15 8.15 7.13 44.88
CA GLN A 15 7.05 7.01 45.85
C GLN A 15 5.83 7.77 45.34
N LYS A 16 4.68 7.09 45.27
CA LYS A 16 3.41 7.73 45.02
C LYS A 16 2.84 8.33 46.31
N PRO A 17 2.17 9.51 46.28
CA PRO A 17 1.84 10.27 47.51
C PRO A 17 0.75 9.66 48.41
N ASP A 18 0.07 8.58 48.08
CA ASP A 18 -1.15 8.13 48.80
C ASP A 18 -1.23 6.63 49.05
N GLU A 19 -0.18 5.96 49.54
CA GLU A 19 -0.32 4.60 50.07
C GLU A 19 -0.09 4.57 51.59
N LYS A 20 -1.17 4.43 52.34
CA LYS A 20 -1.13 4.03 53.77
C LYS A 20 -0.51 2.64 53.90
N PRO A 21 0.32 2.39 54.92
CA PRO A 21 0.90 1.08 55.11
C PRO A 21 -0.17 0.04 55.43
N ALA A 22 -0.34 -0.93 54.58
CA ALA A 22 -1.17 -2.10 54.81
C ALA A 22 -0.32 -3.22 55.46
N ASP A 23 -0.87 -3.84 56.44
CA ASP A 23 -0.32 -4.94 57.23
C ASP A 23 0.20 -6.08 56.35
N LYS A 24 1.31 -6.67 56.79
CA LYS A 24 1.94 -7.83 56.19
C LYS A 24 1.06 -9.06 56.38
N PRO A 25 0.67 -9.77 55.32
CA PRO A 25 0.34 -11.18 55.40
C PRO A 25 1.56 -12.04 55.07
N ALA A 26 1.63 -13.16 55.78
CA ALA A 26 2.68 -14.15 55.77
C ALA A 26 2.96 -14.81 54.43
N ASP A 27 4.20 -15.24 54.30
CA ASP A 27 4.78 -16.24 53.40
C ASP A 27 3.86 -16.89 52.35
N ARG A 28 4.04 -16.45 51.11
CA ARG A 28 3.80 -17.28 49.91
C ARG A 28 5.15 -17.50 49.20
N PRO A 29 5.48 -18.74 48.81
CA PRO A 29 6.72 -18.98 48.09
C PRO A 29 6.69 -18.26 46.75
N ALA A 30 7.83 -17.58 46.47
CA ALA A 30 8.05 -16.84 45.24
C ALA A 30 7.82 -17.75 44.01
N SER A 31 6.78 -17.48 43.25
CA SER A 31 6.64 -18.03 41.93
C SER A 31 7.73 -17.46 41.06
N LYS A 32 8.61 -18.32 40.57
CA LYS A 32 9.62 -18.02 39.54
C LYS A 32 8.94 -17.32 38.36
N PRO A 33 9.54 -16.29 37.76
CA PRO A 33 9.03 -15.75 36.53
C PRO A 33 9.01 -16.89 35.52
N VAL A 34 7.81 -17.28 35.12
CA VAL A 34 7.63 -18.17 33.97
C VAL A 34 8.16 -17.43 32.77
N ALA A 35 9.35 -17.80 32.31
CA ALA A 35 9.82 -17.43 31.00
C ALA A 35 8.71 -17.89 30.04
N ARG A 36 8.04 -16.94 29.42
CA ARG A 36 7.08 -17.20 28.33
C ARG A 36 7.91 -17.96 27.29
N ALA A 37 7.74 -19.25 27.22
CA ALA A 37 8.26 -20.05 26.12
C ALA A 37 7.79 -19.37 24.83
N PRO A 38 8.62 -19.30 23.77
CA PRO A 38 8.15 -18.85 22.50
C PRO A 38 6.95 -19.75 22.15
N GLU A 39 5.78 -19.15 22.07
CA GLU A 39 4.58 -19.86 21.62
C GLU A 39 4.97 -20.51 20.29
N SER A 40 5.08 -21.81 20.29
CA SER A 40 5.22 -22.59 19.07
C SER A 40 4.04 -22.17 18.20
N ARG A 41 4.31 -21.43 17.13
CA ARG A 41 3.31 -21.03 16.16
C ARG A 41 2.60 -22.30 15.77
N GLY A 42 1.31 -22.42 16.17
CA GLY A 42 0.59 -23.66 16.19
C GLY A 42 0.52 -24.33 14.82
N ALA A 43 0.35 -25.66 14.85
CA ALA A 43 0.13 -26.45 13.65
C ALA A 43 -0.91 -25.82 12.71
N PRO A 44 -0.78 -25.99 11.38
CA PRO A 44 -1.74 -25.46 10.41
C PRO A 44 -3.18 -25.78 10.84
N GLN A 45 -4.04 -24.77 10.88
CA GLN A 45 -5.45 -25.00 11.17
C GLN A 45 -6.21 -25.34 9.88
N PRO A 46 -7.37 -26.04 9.97
CA PRO A 46 -8.26 -26.22 8.84
C PRO A 46 -8.62 -24.85 8.24
N GLY A 47 -8.17 -24.58 6.99
CA GLY A 47 -8.32 -23.29 6.28
C GLY A 47 -7.00 -22.67 5.83
N ASP A 48 -5.87 -23.03 6.44
CA ASP A 48 -4.53 -22.59 6.03
C ASP A 48 -4.05 -23.32 4.77
N SER A 49 -4.57 -24.54 4.54
CA SER A 49 -4.34 -25.33 3.34
C SER A 49 -5.62 -26.03 2.89
N GLU A 50 -5.79 -26.15 1.59
CA GLU A 50 -6.94 -26.79 0.97
C GLU A 50 -6.48 -27.99 0.14
N LEU A 51 -7.17 -29.13 0.27
CA LEU A 51 -6.95 -30.30 -0.58
C LEU A 51 -7.73 -30.11 -1.89
N VAL A 52 -7.00 -29.88 -2.96
CA VAL A 52 -7.58 -29.69 -4.30
C VAL A 52 -7.19 -30.90 -5.17
N ARG A 53 -8.11 -31.38 -5.99
CA ARG A 53 -7.80 -32.39 -7.00
C ARG A 53 -7.31 -31.71 -8.25
N ASP A 54 -6.12 -32.06 -8.70
CA ASP A 54 -5.55 -31.59 -9.96
C ASP A 54 -6.33 -32.16 -11.17
N LYS A 55 -6.02 -31.68 -12.36
CA LYS A 55 -6.61 -32.14 -13.62
C LYS A 55 -6.34 -33.63 -13.89
N ASN A 56 -5.37 -34.20 -13.21
CA ASN A 56 -4.97 -35.63 -13.33
C ASN A 56 -5.59 -36.50 -12.22
N GLY A 57 -6.50 -35.93 -11.40
CA GLY A 57 -7.16 -36.65 -10.30
C GLY A 57 -6.29 -36.86 -9.05
N ARG A 58 -5.09 -36.28 -8.98
CA ARG A 58 -4.20 -36.35 -7.82
C ARG A 58 -4.60 -35.30 -6.81
N THR A 59 -4.52 -35.61 -5.54
CA THR A 59 -4.80 -34.68 -4.46
C THR A 59 -3.55 -33.85 -4.17
N ALA A 60 -3.63 -32.52 -4.33
CA ALA A 60 -2.58 -31.57 -3.99
C ALA A 60 -3.02 -30.74 -2.78
N THR A 61 -2.10 -30.48 -1.87
CA THR A 61 -2.32 -29.54 -0.76
C THR A 61 -1.95 -28.14 -1.24
N VAL A 62 -2.94 -27.24 -1.33
CA VAL A 62 -2.74 -25.85 -1.75
C VAL A 62 -2.65 -24.97 -0.51
N ILE A 63 -1.52 -24.29 -0.33
CA ILE A 63 -1.29 -23.36 0.76
C ILE A 63 -1.86 -21.99 0.37
N ARG A 64 -2.67 -21.42 1.25
CA ARG A 64 -3.18 -20.05 1.11
C ARG A 64 -2.43 -19.09 2.02
N MET A 65 -2.43 -17.80 1.66
CA MET A 65 -1.83 -16.77 2.50
C MET A 65 -2.58 -16.65 3.82
N HIS A 66 -1.87 -16.76 4.94
CA HIS A 66 -2.38 -16.59 6.29
C HIS A 66 -1.30 -16.07 7.24
N GLU A 67 -1.69 -15.49 8.38
CA GLU A 67 -0.82 -14.77 9.30
C GLU A 67 0.28 -15.60 9.98
N ARG A 68 0.14 -16.95 9.97
CA ARG A 68 1.09 -17.88 10.57
C ARG A 68 2.18 -18.33 9.62
N LEU A 69 2.10 -17.95 8.34
CA LEU A 69 3.17 -18.25 7.40
C LEU A 69 4.48 -17.60 7.87
N GLU A 70 5.51 -18.44 8.03
CA GLU A 70 6.83 -17.96 8.36
C GLU A 70 7.42 -17.20 7.17
N ARG A 71 8.15 -16.14 7.50
CA ARG A 71 8.86 -15.37 6.48
C ARG A 71 10.01 -16.21 5.93
N PRO A 72 10.06 -16.50 4.62
CA PRO A 72 11.22 -17.13 4.01
C PRO A 72 12.48 -16.26 4.14
N GLU A 73 13.66 -16.87 4.05
CA GLU A 73 14.92 -16.13 4.02
C GLU A 73 14.98 -15.17 2.83
N VAL A 74 14.48 -15.61 1.67
CA VAL A 74 14.48 -14.85 0.43
C VAL A 74 13.04 -14.60 -0.01
N LEU A 75 12.76 -13.34 -0.37
CA LEU A 75 11.49 -12.90 -0.97
C LEU A 75 11.77 -12.25 -2.32
N VAL A 76 10.82 -12.37 -3.24
CA VAL A 76 10.88 -11.67 -4.52
C VAL A 76 10.32 -10.27 -4.34
N GLY A 77 11.09 -9.23 -4.63
CA GLY A 77 10.66 -7.86 -4.38
C GLY A 77 10.80 -6.92 -5.58
N SER A 78 10.03 -5.84 -5.51
CA SER A 78 10.10 -4.73 -6.45
C SER A 78 10.25 -3.42 -5.69
N THR A 79 11.17 -2.55 -6.14
CA THR A 79 11.36 -1.22 -5.55
C THR A 79 10.88 -0.15 -6.52
N TYR A 80 9.98 0.69 -6.03
CA TYR A 80 9.38 1.80 -6.75
C TYR A 80 9.96 3.12 -6.25
N LYS A 81 10.36 4.00 -7.17
CA LYS A 81 10.81 5.35 -6.86
C LYS A 81 9.64 6.32 -6.98
N ILE A 82 9.35 7.03 -5.92
CA ILE A 82 8.41 8.15 -5.88
C ILE A 82 9.23 9.45 -5.81
N LYS A 83 8.98 10.38 -6.72
CA LYS A 83 9.54 11.73 -6.68
C LYS A 83 8.39 12.72 -6.74
N THR A 84 8.10 13.33 -5.61
CA THR A 84 7.04 14.33 -5.49
C THR A 84 7.59 15.73 -5.69
N PRO A 85 6.81 16.69 -6.22
CA PRO A 85 7.22 18.10 -6.32
C PRO A 85 7.39 18.76 -4.95
N ILE A 86 6.76 18.21 -3.91
CA ILE A 86 6.74 18.77 -2.56
C ILE A 86 7.90 18.31 -1.67
N SER A 87 8.76 17.42 -2.18
CA SER A 87 9.92 16.89 -1.44
C SER A 87 11.18 16.92 -2.30
N ASP A 88 12.26 17.44 -1.73
CA ASP A 88 13.57 17.46 -2.39
C ASP A 88 14.15 16.07 -2.59
N HIS A 89 13.76 15.12 -1.75
CA HIS A 89 14.24 13.76 -1.77
C HIS A 89 13.22 12.77 -2.35
N ALA A 90 13.71 11.85 -3.15
CA ALA A 90 12.90 10.73 -3.60
C ALA A 90 12.61 9.76 -2.44
N MET A 91 11.44 9.14 -2.48
CA MET A 91 11.04 8.04 -1.62
C MET A 91 11.13 6.73 -2.41
N TYR A 92 11.60 5.68 -1.76
CA TYR A 92 11.69 4.35 -2.35
C TYR A 92 10.75 3.41 -1.59
N VAL A 93 9.81 2.83 -2.30
CA VAL A 93 8.84 1.87 -1.76
C VAL A 93 9.23 0.49 -2.25
N THR A 94 9.65 -0.37 -1.34
CA THR A 94 9.98 -1.77 -1.65
C THR A 94 8.85 -2.66 -1.18
N ILE A 95 8.28 -3.45 -2.08
CA ILE A 95 7.24 -4.43 -1.79
C ILE A 95 7.84 -5.80 -2.10
N ASN A 96 7.88 -6.66 -1.09
CA ASN A 96 8.37 -8.02 -1.19
C ASN A 96 7.20 -8.99 -1.16
N ASP A 97 7.25 -9.97 -2.05
CA ASP A 97 6.22 -10.98 -2.23
C ASP A 97 6.71 -12.36 -1.83
N ILE A 98 5.80 -13.16 -1.32
CA ILE A 98 5.98 -14.59 -1.16
C ILE A 98 5.36 -15.31 -2.36
N VAL A 99 6.05 -16.34 -2.84
CA VAL A 99 5.51 -17.25 -3.85
C VAL A 99 4.97 -18.47 -3.11
N LEU A 100 3.68 -18.70 -3.24
CA LEU A 100 2.98 -19.82 -2.66
C LEU A 100 2.82 -20.93 -3.72
N ASN A 101 2.94 -22.18 -3.32
CA ASN A 101 2.77 -23.35 -4.19
C ASN A 101 3.68 -23.34 -5.44
N GLU A 102 4.92 -22.90 -5.26
CA GLU A 102 5.90 -22.75 -6.33
C GLU A 102 6.02 -24.01 -7.18
N GLY A 103 6.05 -23.84 -8.52
CA GLY A 103 6.19 -24.94 -9.48
C GLY A 103 4.92 -25.78 -9.67
N THR A 104 3.79 -25.39 -9.10
CA THR A 104 2.50 -26.07 -9.29
C THR A 104 1.54 -25.23 -10.13
N GLU A 105 0.41 -25.84 -10.59
CA GLU A 105 -0.65 -25.09 -11.27
C GLU A 105 -1.38 -24.08 -10.34
N TYR A 106 -1.13 -24.16 -9.04
CA TYR A 106 -1.69 -23.26 -8.00
C TYR A 106 -0.68 -22.24 -7.53
N GLU A 107 0.40 -22.04 -8.26
CA GLU A 107 1.39 -21.02 -7.93
C GLU A 107 0.74 -19.64 -7.85
N GLN A 108 0.94 -18.97 -6.74
CA GLN A 108 0.40 -17.63 -6.50
C GLN A 108 1.44 -16.76 -5.85
N ARG A 109 1.70 -15.59 -6.44
CA ARG A 109 2.51 -14.55 -5.87
C ARG A 109 1.63 -13.62 -5.03
N ARG A 110 2.00 -13.41 -3.75
CA ARG A 110 1.24 -12.59 -2.80
C ARG A 110 2.15 -11.57 -2.13
N PRO A 111 1.72 -10.31 -1.94
CA PRO A 111 2.51 -9.34 -1.22
C PRO A 111 2.64 -9.78 0.25
N PHE A 112 3.83 -9.63 0.81
CA PHE A 112 4.14 -10.08 2.17
C PHE A 112 4.54 -8.93 3.08
N GLU A 113 5.40 -8.03 2.60
CA GLU A 113 5.90 -6.91 3.39
C GLU A 113 6.17 -5.69 2.50
N VAL A 114 6.06 -4.51 3.11
CA VAL A 114 6.39 -3.24 2.46
C VAL A 114 7.34 -2.44 3.32
N PHE A 115 8.32 -1.81 2.69
CA PHE A 115 9.25 -0.88 3.30
C PHE A 115 9.27 0.42 2.53
N ILE A 116 9.41 1.52 3.27
CA ILE A 116 9.59 2.85 2.69
C ILE A 116 10.92 3.39 3.19
N ASN A 117 11.77 3.78 2.25
CA ASN A 117 13.05 4.41 2.54
C ASN A 117 13.07 5.82 1.92
N SER A 118 13.37 6.81 2.73
CA SER A 118 13.51 8.21 2.32
C SER A 118 14.60 8.89 3.14
N LYS A 119 15.27 9.87 2.54
CA LYS A 119 16.19 10.76 3.27
C LYS A 119 15.44 11.80 4.09
N ASN A 120 14.17 12.05 3.79
CA ASN A 120 13.33 12.91 4.61
C ASN A 120 12.89 12.14 5.86
N LEU A 121 13.33 12.62 7.02
CA LEU A 121 13.02 12.03 8.32
C LEU A 121 11.74 12.61 8.96
N ASP A 122 11.14 13.62 8.34
CA ASP A 122 9.88 14.17 8.79
C ASP A 122 8.83 13.06 8.78
N HIS A 123 8.15 12.91 9.92
CA HIS A 123 7.12 11.88 10.10
C HIS A 123 7.59 10.42 9.96
N PHE A 124 8.90 10.15 10.06
CA PHE A 124 9.49 8.81 9.88
C PHE A 124 8.77 7.73 10.71
N GLN A 125 8.47 8.00 11.97
CA GLN A 125 7.77 7.04 12.85
C GLN A 125 6.34 6.70 12.34
N TRP A 126 5.63 7.66 11.74
CA TRP A 126 4.32 7.41 11.13
C TRP A 126 4.45 6.56 9.87
N ILE A 127 5.46 6.82 9.06
CA ILE A 127 5.77 6.01 7.86
C ILE A 127 6.06 4.57 8.28
N VAL A 128 6.89 4.36 9.29
CA VAL A 128 7.20 3.01 9.82
C VAL A 128 5.95 2.35 10.38
N ALA A 129 5.12 3.05 11.14
CA ALA A 129 3.87 2.50 11.65
C ALA A 129 2.93 2.07 10.50
N LEU A 130 2.75 2.91 9.50
CA LEU A 130 1.92 2.62 8.32
C LEU A 130 2.43 1.39 7.57
N THR A 131 3.73 1.30 7.28
CA THR A 131 4.30 0.15 6.55
C THR A 131 4.15 -1.14 7.34
N ARG A 132 4.27 -1.09 8.67
CA ARG A 132 4.02 -2.26 9.53
C ARG A 132 2.57 -2.72 9.50
N ILE A 133 1.61 -1.78 9.50
CA ILE A 133 0.17 -2.08 9.41
C ILE A 133 -0.15 -2.68 8.04
N ILE A 134 0.31 -2.08 6.95
CA ILE A 134 0.12 -2.60 5.59
C ILE A 134 0.71 -4.02 5.48
N SER A 135 1.93 -4.23 5.96
CA SER A 135 2.57 -5.55 5.97
C SER A 135 1.78 -6.57 6.80
N ALA A 136 1.18 -6.16 7.91
CA ALA A 136 0.31 -7.04 8.71
C ALA A 136 -0.96 -7.43 7.95
N VAL A 137 -1.58 -6.48 7.23
CA VAL A 137 -2.74 -6.76 6.38
C VAL A 137 -2.38 -7.72 5.25
N PHE A 138 -1.25 -7.54 4.59
CA PHE A 138 -0.77 -8.46 3.55
C PHE A 138 -0.60 -9.88 4.08
N ARG A 139 0.02 -10.04 5.25
CA ARG A 139 0.24 -11.35 5.88
C ARG A 139 -1.04 -12.00 6.40
N LYS A 140 -2.06 -11.23 6.75
CA LYS A 140 -3.34 -11.78 7.17
C LYS A 140 -3.99 -12.60 6.06
N GLY A 141 -3.72 -12.29 4.81
CA GLY A 141 -4.28 -12.98 3.66
C GLY A 141 -5.68 -12.50 3.28
N GLY A 142 -6.37 -13.27 2.45
CA GLY A 142 -7.65 -12.89 1.89
C GLY A 142 -7.54 -11.79 0.83
N ASP A 143 -8.59 -10.99 0.68
CA ASP A 143 -8.59 -9.85 -0.21
C ASP A 143 -7.90 -8.67 0.47
N VAL A 144 -6.82 -8.19 -0.14
CA VAL A 144 -6.03 -7.04 0.31
C VAL A 144 -6.20 -5.83 -0.62
N THR A 145 -7.03 -5.95 -1.65
CA THR A 145 -7.18 -4.91 -2.69
C THR A 145 -7.86 -3.65 -2.15
N PHE A 146 -8.70 -3.79 -1.14
CA PHE A 146 -9.37 -2.66 -0.46
C PHE A 146 -8.38 -1.62 0.08
N LEU A 147 -7.15 -2.04 0.48
CA LEU A 147 -6.12 -1.11 0.94
C LEU A 147 -5.79 -0.03 -0.09
N VAL A 148 -5.91 -0.34 -1.36
CA VAL A 148 -5.64 0.60 -2.44
C VAL A 148 -6.63 1.77 -2.38
N ASP A 149 -7.90 1.47 -2.23
CA ASP A 149 -8.96 2.48 -2.20
C ASP A 149 -8.86 3.33 -0.93
N GLU A 150 -8.61 2.70 0.23
CA GLU A 150 -8.41 3.40 1.49
C GLU A 150 -7.21 4.36 1.45
N LEU A 151 -6.08 3.93 0.91
CA LEU A 151 -4.91 4.79 0.79
C LEU A 151 -5.11 5.93 -0.21
N LYS A 152 -5.79 5.65 -1.34
CA LYS A 152 -6.09 6.66 -2.36
C LYS A 152 -7.08 7.73 -1.88
N ALA A 153 -7.94 7.40 -0.92
CA ALA A 153 -8.90 8.32 -0.34
C ALA A 153 -8.26 9.36 0.60
N VAL A 154 -6.99 9.16 1.00
CA VAL A 154 -6.30 10.08 1.91
C VAL A 154 -5.90 11.36 1.17
N PHE A 155 -6.33 12.50 1.68
CA PHE A 155 -5.93 13.82 1.18
C PHE A 155 -5.01 14.57 2.17
N ASP A 156 -4.17 15.45 1.64
CA ASP A 156 -3.37 16.38 2.46
C ASP A 156 -4.15 17.69 2.66
N PRO A 157 -4.39 18.14 3.90
CA PRO A 157 -5.07 19.41 4.15
C PRO A 157 -4.37 20.64 3.55
N ARG A 158 -3.07 20.53 3.28
CA ARG A 158 -2.28 21.58 2.62
C ARG A 158 -2.43 21.58 1.09
N GLY A 159 -3.21 20.65 0.54
CA GLY A 159 -3.43 20.44 -0.87
C GLY A 159 -2.57 19.31 -1.44
N GLY A 160 -3.03 18.75 -2.56
CA GLY A 160 -2.29 17.75 -3.31
C GLY A 160 -1.27 18.37 -4.27
N TYR A 161 -0.79 17.57 -5.20
CA TYR A 161 0.18 17.99 -6.21
C TYR A 161 -0.05 17.27 -7.53
N TRP A 162 0.47 17.87 -8.61
CA TRP A 162 0.41 17.29 -9.94
C TRP A 162 1.70 16.52 -10.23
N GLN A 163 1.54 15.30 -10.70
CA GLN A 163 2.65 14.52 -11.25
C GLN A 163 2.89 14.87 -12.72
N PRO A 164 4.11 14.63 -13.23
CA PRO A 164 4.36 14.65 -14.67
C PRO A 164 3.35 13.77 -15.41
N GLY A 165 2.76 14.30 -16.49
CA GLY A 165 1.69 13.62 -17.22
C GLY A 165 0.27 13.98 -16.78
N GLY A 166 0.10 15.00 -15.92
CA GLY A 166 -1.19 15.57 -15.60
C GLY A 166 -2.03 14.74 -14.61
N LYS A 167 -1.43 13.85 -13.85
CA LYS A 167 -2.12 13.10 -12.82
C LYS A 167 -2.07 13.82 -11.49
N PHE A 168 -3.24 14.11 -10.92
CA PHE A 168 -3.34 14.73 -9.59
C PHE A 168 -3.21 13.70 -8.48
N MET A 169 -2.37 14.02 -7.48
CA MET A 169 -2.21 13.24 -6.26
C MET A 169 -2.73 14.03 -5.07
N PRO A 170 -3.80 13.55 -4.40
CA PRO A 170 -4.35 14.23 -3.23
C PRO A 170 -3.36 14.28 -2.06
N SER A 171 -2.47 13.30 -1.95
CA SER A 171 -1.45 13.22 -0.91
C SER A 171 -0.33 12.24 -1.30
N ILE A 172 0.78 12.24 -0.54
CA ILE A 172 1.83 11.22 -0.65
C ILE A 172 1.28 9.82 -0.32
N ILE A 173 0.32 9.72 0.59
CA ILE A 173 -0.31 8.45 0.95
C ILE A 173 -1.15 7.93 -0.21
N ALA A 174 -1.87 8.81 -0.91
CA ALA A 174 -2.60 8.42 -2.12
C ALA A 174 -1.64 7.94 -3.22
N GLU A 175 -0.48 8.56 -3.37
CA GLU A 175 0.56 8.09 -4.30
C GLU A 175 1.09 6.72 -3.93
N LEU A 176 1.29 6.45 -2.62
CA LEU A 176 1.63 5.11 -2.13
C LEU A 176 0.54 4.09 -2.50
N GLY A 177 -0.74 4.46 -2.35
CA GLY A 177 -1.88 3.64 -2.79
C GLY A 177 -1.79 3.27 -4.28
N HIS A 178 -1.42 4.23 -5.14
CA HIS A 178 -1.20 3.95 -6.57
C HIS A 178 0.00 3.03 -6.85
N VAL A 179 1.06 3.14 -6.06
CA VAL A 179 2.23 2.23 -6.17
C VAL A 179 1.81 0.80 -5.81
N ILE A 180 1.08 0.64 -4.71
CA ILE A 180 0.56 -0.67 -4.29
C ILE A 180 -0.38 -1.23 -5.34
N GLU A 181 -1.31 -0.44 -5.87
CA GLU A 181 -2.20 -0.86 -6.97
C GLU A 181 -1.42 -1.39 -8.18
N LYS A 182 -0.43 -0.61 -8.63
CA LYS A 182 0.42 -1.01 -9.76
C LYS A 182 1.14 -2.33 -9.46
N HIS A 183 1.62 -2.51 -8.23
CA HIS A 183 2.26 -3.75 -7.81
C HIS A 183 1.29 -4.93 -7.82
N LEU A 184 0.10 -4.78 -7.22
CA LEU A 184 -0.95 -5.80 -7.19
C LEU A 184 -1.44 -6.16 -8.60
N GLN A 185 -1.47 -5.20 -9.53
CA GLN A 185 -1.73 -5.47 -10.96
C GLN A 185 -0.60 -6.27 -11.61
N THR A 186 0.65 -5.99 -11.25
CA THR A 186 1.81 -6.69 -11.80
C THR A 186 1.86 -8.16 -11.38
N ILE A 187 1.49 -8.45 -10.14
CA ILE A 187 1.42 -9.82 -9.62
C ILE A 187 0.07 -10.52 -9.90
N GLY A 188 -0.85 -9.86 -10.60
CA GLY A 188 -2.11 -10.44 -11.07
C GLY A 188 -3.24 -10.51 -10.03
N LEU A 189 -3.09 -9.86 -8.87
CA LEU A 189 -4.14 -9.80 -7.85
C LEU A 189 -5.26 -8.80 -8.19
N ILE A 190 -4.92 -7.71 -8.86
CA ILE A 190 -5.88 -6.76 -9.42
C ILE A 190 -5.85 -6.92 -10.94
N ARG A 191 -7.00 -7.19 -11.53
CA ARG A 191 -7.13 -7.16 -12.99
C ARG A 191 -7.13 -5.70 -13.43
N LYS A 192 -6.30 -5.36 -14.40
CA LYS A 192 -6.45 -4.09 -15.10
C LYS A 192 -7.83 -4.15 -15.76
N THR A 193 -8.67 -3.17 -15.44
CA THR A 193 -9.90 -2.96 -16.19
C THR A 193 -9.46 -2.50 -17.59
N ALA A 194 -9.21 -3.45 -18.48
CA ALA A 194 -9.02 -3.13 -19.88
C ALA A 194 -10.35 -2.55 -20.36
N LEU A 195 -10.28 -1.43 -21.06
CA LEU A 195 -11.43 -0.95 -21.81
C LEU A 195 -11.85 -2.07 -22.77
N ASP A 196 -13.13 -2.28 -22.92
CA ASP A 196 -13.66 -3.12 -23.99
C ASP A 196 -13.05 -2.68 -25.33
N ALA A 197 -12.81 -3.62 -26.25
CA ALA A 197 -12.19 -3.34 -27.53
C ALA A 197 -12.95 -2.25 -28.33
N HIS A 198 -14.26 -2.15 -28.15
CA HIS A 198 -15.07 -1.08 -28.71
C HIS A 198 -14.80 0.26 -28.04
N GLN A 199 -14.78 0.30 -26.71
CA GLN A 199 -14.45 1.50 -25.93
C GLN A 199 -13.03 1.98 -26.22
N GLN A 200 -12.07 1.04 -26.35
CA GLN A 200 -10.69 1.38 -26.70
C GLN A 200 -10.62 2.07 -28.07
N ARG A 201 -11.30 1.53 -29.08
CA ARG A 201 -11.35 2.15 -30.42
C ARG A 201 -11.97 3.53 -30.38
N MET A 202 -13.07 3.71 -29.67
CA MET A 202 -13.70 5.03 -29.51
C MET A 202 -12.77 6.04 -28.85
N VAL A 203 -12.06 5.64 -27.78
CA VAL A 203 -11.09 6.51 -27.11
C VAL A 203 -9.93 6.86 -28.04
N ASP A 204 -9.42 5.88 -28.79
CA ASP A 204 -8.30 6.07 -29.72
C ASP A 204 -8.69 6.96 -30.90
N GLU A 205 -9.88 6.75 -31.49
CA GLU A 205 -10.44 7.63 -32.53
C GLU A 205 -10.59 9.06 -32.03
N LYS A 206 -11.20 9.23 -30.89
CA LYS A 206 -11.43 10.56 -30.31
C LYS A 206 -10.12 11.25 -29.90
N ARG A 207 -9.15 10.49 -29.40
CA ARG A 207 -7.82 11.00 -29.12
C ARG A 207 -7.15 11.49 -30.42
N ALA A 208 -7.18 10.68 -31.48
CA ALA A 208 -6.59 11.03 -32.77
C ALA A 208 -7.25 12.29 -33.38
N GLU A 209 -8.58 12.40 -33.29
CA GLU A 209 -9.32 13.57 -33.75
C GLU A 209 -8.92 14.83 -32.93
N PHE A 210 -8.81 14.69 -31.63
CA PHE A 210 -8.43 15.80 -30.77
C PHE A 210 -6.98 16.23 -30.99
N GLU A 211 -6.03 15.27 -31.11
CA GLU A 211 -4.63 15.55 -31.41
C GLU A 211 -4.46 16.20 -32.79
N ALA A 212 -5.28 15.82 -33.77
CA ALA A 212 -5.28 16.46 -35.10
C ALA A 212 -5.69 17.93 -34.99
N ARG A 213 -6.71 18.24 -34.19
CA ARG A 213 -7.12 19.63 -33.91
C ARG A 213 -6.07 20.43 -33.13
N ALA A 214 -5.47 19.80 -32.09
CA ALA A 214 -4.44 20.43 -31.25
C ALA A 214 -3.16 20.74 -32.03
N ARG A 215 -2.73 19.88 -32.97
CA ARG A 215 -1.58 20.13 -33.84
C ARG A 215 -1.75 21.34 -34.74
N GLN A 216 -2.98 21.74 -35.04
CA GLN A 216 -3.26 22.98 -35.77
C GLN A 216 -3.20 24.23 -34.90
N ALA A 217 -3.30 24.07 -33.57
CA ALA A 217 -3.43 25.19 -32.63
C ALA A 217 -2.12 25.55 -31.92
N ASP A 218 -1.23 24.57 -31.62
CA ASP A 218 -0.02 24.86 -30.85
C ASP A 218 1.14 23.87 -31.05
N ALA A 219 2.24 24.36 -31.67
CA ALA A 219 3.47 23.59 -31.85
C ALA A 219 4.34 23.47 -30.56
N PHE A 220 3.91 24.07 -29.45
CA PHE A 220 4.67 24.17 -28.20
C PHE A 220 4.04 23.50 -26.98
N ALA A 221 2.87 22.91 -27.09
CA ALA A 221 2.20 22.24 -25.98
C ALA A 221 2.93 20.95 -25.56
N LYS A 222 3.46 20.94 -24.33
CA LYS A 222 4.21 19.81 -23.74
C LYS A 222 3.33 18.80 -22.98
N SER A 223 2.01 18.95 -22.97
CA SER A 223 1.10 18.04 -22.26
C SER A 223 0.58 16.91 -23.16
N HIS A 224 0.48 15.70 -22.62
CA HIS A 224 -0.11 14.56 -23.32
C HIS A 224 -1.63 14.68 -23.56
N PHE A 225 -2.26 15.66 -22.94
CA PHE A 225 -3.69 15.95 -23.05
C PHE A 225 -3.88 17.43 -23.37
N PRO A 226 -5.05 17.80 -23.95
CA PRO A 226 -5.31 19.15 -24.38
C PRO A 226 -5.24 20.19 -23.25
N GLU A 227 -4.81 21.39 -23.57
CA GLU A 227 -4.95 22.54 -22.67
C GLU A 227 -6.43 22.77 -22.33
N GLY A 228 -6.72 22.98 -21.04
CA GLY A 228 -8.09 23.15 -20.56
C GLY A 228 -8.84 21.82 -20.29
N ALA A 229 -8.21 20.66 -20.47
CA ALA A 229 -8.82 19.40 -20.05
C ALA A 229 -9.08 19.39 -18.55
N GLN A 230 -10.30 18.99 -18.15
CA GLN A 230 -10.70 18.91 -16.76
C GLN A 230 -10.20 17.63 -16.08
N LEU A 231 -10.13 17.68 -14.77
CA LEU A 231 -9.72 16.51 -13.95
C LEU A 231 -10.83 15.44 -14.00
N CYS A 232 -10.44 14.21 -14.34
CA CYS A 232 -11.34 13.06 -14.28
C CYS A 232 -11.53 12.60 -12.84
N GLY A 233 -12.77 12.50 -12.37
CA GLY A 233 -13.09 12.01 -11.02
C GLY A 233 -12.78 10.53 -10.82
N ARG A 234 -12.64 9.74 -11.92
CA ARG A 234 -12.37 8.30 -11.85
C ARG A 234 -10.87 7.97 -11.84
N CYS A 235 -10.08 8.60 -12.70
CA CYS A 235 -8.65 8.27 -12.85
C CYS A 235 -7.72 9.39 -12.38
N SER A 236 -8.26 10.50 -11.86
CA SER A 236 -7.49 11.66 -11.35
C SER A 236 -6.48 12.23 -12.36
N THR A 237 -6.77 12.12 -13.65
CA THR A 237 -5.95 12.67 -14.72
C THR A 237 -6.68 13.84 -15.37
N ALA A 238 -5.98 14.93 -15.68
CA ALA A 238 -6.54 16.08 -16.41
C ALA A 238 -6.66 15.72 -17.91
N ALA A 239 -7.69 14.94 -18.23
CA ALA A 239 -7.91 14.37 -19.56
C ALA A 239 -9.38 14.41 -20.00
N VAL A 240 -10.24 15.09 -19.24
CA VAL A 240 -11.66 15.20 -19.57
C VAL A 240 -11.88 16.37 -20.50
N VAL A 241 -12.48 16.10 -21.63
CA VAL A 241 -12.81 17.10 -22.66
C VAL A 241 -14.27 16.97 -23.07
N MET A 242 -14.86 18.07 -23.54
CA MET A 242 -16.21 18.06 -24.12
C MET A 242 -16.14 17.49 -25.54
N MET A 243 -16.84 16.40 -25.77
CA MET A 243 -16.90 15.74 -27.08
C MET A 243 -18.34 15.33 -27.37
N ASP A 244 -18.86 15.77 -28.48
CA ASP A 244 -20.23 15.46 -28.94
C ASP A 244 -21.32 15.67 -27.88
N GLY A 245 -21.14 16.71 -27.04
CA GLY A 245 -22.05 17.04 -25.93
C GLY A 245 -21.83 16.27 -24.63
N CYS A 246 -20.83 15.36 -24.58
CA CYS A 246 -20.48 14.58 -23.39
C CYS A 246 -19.08 14.94 -22.87
N MET A 247 -18.93 14.98 -21.53
CA MET A 247 -17.64 15.13 -20.90
C MET A 247 -16.93 13.76 -20.88
N THR A 248 -15.98 13.54 -21.78
CA THR A 248 -15.31 12.25 -21.97
C THR A 248 -13.84 12.32 -21.55
N CYS A 249 -13.39 11.37 -20.73
CA CYS A 249 -12.01 11.24 -20.32
C CYS A 249 -11.18 10.50 -21.37
N LEU A 250 -10.18 11.16 -21.96
CA LEU A 250 -9.28 10.57 -22.96
C LEU A 250 -8.29 9.54 -22.37
N ASN A 251 -8.21 9.44 -21.04
CA ASN A 251 -7.32 8.50 -20.38
C ASN A 251 -8.01 7.17 -20.00
N CYS A 252 -9.20 7.22 -19.43
CA CYS A 252 -9.89 6.02 -18.92
C CYS A 252 -11.23 5.73 -19.60
N GLY A 253 -11.66 6.56 -20.57
CA GLY A 253 -12.92 6.39 -21.30
C GLY A 253 -14.18 6.71 -20.49
N ASP A 254 -14.05 7.22 -19.25
CA ASP A 254 -15.20 7.64 -18.45
C ASP A 254 -15.92 8.80 -19.16
N SER A 255 -17.24 8.66 -19.33
CA SER A 255 -18.04 9.64 -20.06
C SER A 255 -19.29 9.99 -19.27
N LYS A 256 -19.56 11.30 -19.15
CA LYS A 256 -20.77 11.85 -18.54
C LYS A 256 -21.47 12.71 -19.59
N CYS A 257 -22.57 12.17 -20.06
CA CYS A 257 -23.52 12.92 -20.89
C CYS A 257 -24.56 13.52 -19.95
N GLY A 258 -24.73 14.85 -20.01
CA GLY A 258 -25.70 15.59 -19.21
C GLY A 258 -27.14 15.33 -19.62
#